data_5fed7dd72a05aef422f199768e7989bf
#
_entry.id   5fed7dd72a05aef422f199768e7989bf
#
_cell.length_a   1.000
_cell.length_b   1.000
_cell.length_c   1.000
_cell.angle_alpha   90.00
_cell.angle_beta   90.00
_cell.angle_gamma   90.00
#
_symmetry.space_group_name_H-M   'P 1'
#
loop_
_entity.id
_entity.type
_entity.pdbx_description
1 polymer ?
#
loop_
_entity_poly.entity_id
_entity_poly.type
_entity_poly.pdbx_seq_one_letter_code
_entity_poly.pdbx_strand_id
1 'polypeptide(L)'
;MKKIEINGITYEIVRDDGNCFCKEDIEEKVTDYFEPYDYIFGDYAYEKVRLKGYYDSNNKNANKINDIKFLDDYIENYCSFGSKTFLLKKLK
;
A
#
# COMPACT_ATOMS: atom_id res chain seq x y z
N MET A 1 -2.12 -16.99 2.58
CA MET A 1 -2.49 -15.65 2.09
C MET A 1 -3.48 -15.01 3.04
N LYS A 2 -3.21 -13.80 3.46
CA LYS A 2 -4.15 -13.04 4.27
C LYS A 2 -4.94 -12.08 3.39
N LYS A 3 -6.25 -12.09 3.57
CA LYS A 3 -7.14 -11.18 2.85
C LYS A 3 -7.91 -10.35 3.85
N ILE A 4 -8.16 -9.10 3.49
CA ILE A 4 -8.97 -8.20 4.31
C ILE A 4 -9.96 -7.48 3.42
N GLU A 5 -11.03 -6.97 4.02
CA GLU A 5 -12.00 -6.14 3.32
C GLU A 5 -12.01 -4.75 3.93
N ILE A 6 -11.88 -3.74 3.08
CA ILE A 6 -11.94 -2.34 3.50
C ILE A 6 -12.90 -1.64 2.55
N ASN A 7 -13.96 -1.05 3.10
CA ASN A 7 -14.97 -0.32 2.34
C ASN A 7 -15.56 -1.13 1.17
N GLY A 8 -15.79 -2.42 1.40
CA GLY A 8 -16.38 -3.29 0.40
C GLY A 8 -15.42 -3.83 -0.65
N ILE A 9 -14.14 -3.49 -0.55
CA ILE A 9 -13.12 -3.96 -1.48
C ILE A 9 -12.21 -4.94 -0.76
N THR A 10 -11.98 -6.09 -1.38
CA THR A 10 -11.10 -7.12 -0.84
C THR A 10 -9.67 -6.89 -1.27
N TYR A 11 -8.75 -6.91 -0.32
CA TYR A 11 -7.32 -6.76 -0.56
C TYR A 11 -6.58 -7.99 -0.03
N GLU A 12 -5.48 -8.32 -0.71
CA GLU A 12 -4.54 -9.34 -0.24
C GLU A 12 -3.37 -8.62 0.43
N ILE A 13 -2.96 -9.08 1.61
CA ILE A 13 -1.77 -8.55 2.27
C ILE A 13 -0.57 -9.26 1.64
N VAL A 14 0.07 -8.58 0.69
CA VAL A 14 1.19 -9.13 -0.06
C VAL A 14 2.49 -9.06 0.74
N ARG A 15 2.61 -8.02 1.58
CA ARG A 15 3.83 -7.74 2.32
C ARG A 15 3.46 -7.08 3.64
N ASP A 16 4.11 -7.50 4.70
CA ASP A 16 3.89 -6.94 6.04
C ASP A 16 5.21 -7.02 6.81
N ASP A 17 6.09 -6.08 6.52
CA ASP A 17 7.41 -6.03 7.13
C ASP A 17 7.32 -5.54 8.57
N GLY A 18 7.82 -6.34 9.49
CA GLY A 18 7.77 -6.02 10.89
C GLY A 18 6.44 -6.35 11.55
N ASN A 19 5.58 -7.08 10.85
CA ASN A 19 4.27 -7.49 11.36
C ASN A 19 3.48 -6.29 11.92
N CYS A 20 3.51 -5.19 11.17
CA CYS A 20 2.98 -3.90 11.63
C CYS A 20 1.56 -3.60 11.16
N PHE A 21 1.03 -4.38 10.22
CA PHE A 21 -0.25 -4.06 9.62
C PHE A 21 -1.38 -4.14 10.65
N CYS A 22 -2.17 -3.07 10.71
CA CYS A 22 -3.35 -3.00 11.57
C CYS A 22 -4.48 -2.35 10.77
N LYS A 23 -5.53 -3.11 10.50
CA LYS A 23 -6.66 -2.63 9.71
C LYS A 23 -7.28 -1.37 10.31
N GLU A 24 -7.39 -1.33 11.63
CA GLU A 24 -8.02 -0.21 12.32
C GLU A 24 -7.26 1.11 12.08
N ASP A 25 -5.96 1.04 11.89
CA ASP A 25 -5.15 2.24 11.66
C ASP A 25 -5.40 2.87 10.29
N ILE A 26 -5.81 2.07 9.31
CA ILE A 26 -5.91 2.53 7.94
C ILE A 26 -7.34 2.58 7.39
N GLU A 27 -8.27 1.93 8.06
CA GLU A 27 -9.65 1.78 7.57
C GLU A 27 -10.29 3.12 7.22
N GLU A 28 -10.08 4.14 8.04
CA GLU A 28 -10.62 5.46 7.79
C GLU A 28 -9.84 6.25 6.73
N LYS A 29 -8.60 5.86 6.49
CA LYS A 29 -7.73 6.54 5.53
C LYS A 29 -7.88 6.01 4.12
N VAL A 30 -8.38 4.79 3.96
CA VAL A 30 -8.62 4.19 2.64
C VAL A 30 -9.98 4.65 2.16
N THR A 31 -9.96 5.75 1.42
CA THR A 31 -11.17 6.39 0.90
C THR A 31 -11.30 6.10 -0.60
N ASP A 32 -12.30 6.70 -1.23
CA ASP A 32 -12.52 6.57 -2.67
C ASP A 32 -11.32 6.98 -3.50
N TYR A 33 -10.43 7.81 -2.94
CA TYR A 33 -9.19 8.19 -3.60
C TYR A 33 -8.37 6.98 -4.02
N PHE A 34 -8.38 5.90 -3.22
CA PHE A 34 -7.60 4.70 -3.50
C PHE A 34 -8.31 3.70 -4.42
N GLU A 35 -9.57 3.94 -4.74
CA GLU A 35 -10.36 3.01 -5.55
C GLU A 35 -9.72 2.68 -6.91
N PRO A 36 -9.16 3.65 -7.67
CA PRO A 36 -8.56 3.33 -8.96
C PRO A 36 -7.22 2.63 -8.88
N TYR A 37 -6.57 2.62 -7.73
CA TYR A 37 -5.24 2.02 -7.60
C TYR A 37 -5.32 0.52 -7.41
N ASP A 38 -4.33 -0.19 -7.95
CA ASP A 38 -4.24 -1.65 -7.84
C ASP A 38 -3.59 -2.09 -6.53
N TYR A 39 -2.77 -1.22 -5.93
CA TYR A 39 -2.05 -1.49 -4.69
C TYR A 39 -2.14 -0.30 -3.76
N ILE A 40 -2.11 -0.59 -2.46
CA ILE A 40 -1.94 0.43 -1.43
C ILE A 40 -0.69 0.08 -0.64
N PHE A 41 0.30 0.95 -0.71
CA PHE A 41 1.52 0.83 0.08
C PHE A 41 1.38 1.70 1.32
N GLY A 42 1.78 1.17 2.48
CA GLY A 42 1.75 1.94 3.71
C GLY A 42 3.07 1.83 4.45
N ASP A 43 3.45 2.91 5.12
CA ASP A 43 4.58 2.88 6.04
C ASP A 43 4.22 3.62 7.32
N TYR A 44 4.89 3.24 8.40
CA TYR A 44 4.71 3.89 9.69
C TYR A 44 5.91 4.77 9.98
N ALA A 45 5.66 6.07 10.14
CA ALA A 45 6.69 7.04 10.46
C ALA A 45 6.17 7.93 11.59
N TYR A 46 6.96 8.09 12.64
CA TYR A 46 6.61 8.96 13.79
C TYR A 46 5.22 8.63 14.35
N GLU A 47 4.94 7.33 14.50
CA GLU A 47 3.67 6.83 15.03
C GLU A 47 2.46 7.12 14.14
N LYS A 48 2.70 7.54 12.89
CA LYS A 48 1.63 7.79 11.93
C LYS A 48 1.80 6.88 10.72
N VAL A 49 0.67 6.40 10.21
CA VAL A 49 0.68 5.62 8.98
C VAL A 49 0.54 6.56 7.78
N ARG A 50 1.34 6.32 6.75
CA ARG A 50 1.23 7.05 5.48
C ARG A 50 0.87 6.04 4.40
N LEU A 51 -0.06 6.42 3.53
CA LEU A 51 -0.54 5.55 2.46
C LEU A 51 -0.21 6.15 1.10
N LYS A 52 0.12 5.27 0.15
CA LYS A 52 0.38 5.67 -1.23
C LYS A 52 -0.23 4.64 -2.17
N GLY A 53 -0.94 5.11 -3.20
CA GLY A 53 -1.53 4.24 -4.21
C GLY A 53 -0.53 3.92 -5.31
N TYR A 54 -0.56 2.68 -5.79
CA TYR A 54 0.26 2.23 -6.92
C TYR A 54 -0.59 1.49 -7.93
N TYR A 55 -0.20 1.57 -9.18
CA TYR A 55 -0.82 0.83 -10.27
C TYR A 55 0.02 -0.38 -10.63
N ASP A 56 -0.64 -1.45 -11.05
CA ASP A 56 0.05 -2.57 -11.68
C ASP A 56 0.77 -2.05 -12.94
N SER A 57 1.95 -2.61 -13.23
CA SER A 57 2.74 -2.19 -14.38
C SER A 57 1.99 -2.29 -15.71
N ASN A 58 1.00 -3.17 -15.78
CA ASN A 58 0.18 -3.34 -16.98
C ASN A 58 -0.98 -2.34 -17.05
N ASN A 59 -1.21 -1.56 -16.00
CA ASN A 59 -2.28 -0.58 -15.99
C ASN A 59 -1.89 0.63 -16.86
N LYS A 60 -2.79 1.06 -17.74
CA LYS A 60 -2.53 2.19 -18.63
C LYS A 60 -2.24 3.49 -17.89
N ASN A 61 -2.65 3.58 -16.63
CA ASN A 61 -2.42 4.77 -15.80
C ASN A 61 -1.09 4.73 -15.07
N ALA A 62 -0.33 3.63 -15.17
CA ALA A 62 0.96 3.51 -14.49
C ALA A 62 1.97 4.48 -15.08
N ASN A 63 2.77 5.11 -14.22
CA ASN A 63 3.83 6.01 -14.63
C ASN A 63 4.99 5.91 -13.64
N LYS A 64 6.01 6.74 -13.82
CA LYS A 64 7.24 6.65 -13.00
C LYS A 64 7.00 6.86 -11.51
N ILE A 65 5.91 7.52 -11.14
CA ILE A 65 5.64 7.81 -9.74
C ILE A 65 4.85 6.70 -9.07
N ASN A 66 3.94 6.07 -9.81
CA ASN A 66 2.98 5.15 -9.22
C ASN A 66 2.93 3.75 -9.84
N ASP A 67 3.93 3.39 -10.66
CA ASP A 67 4.06 2.02 -11.14
C ASP A 67 4.64 1.15 -10.04
N ILE A 68 4.00 0.03 -9.74
CA ILE A 68 4.42 -0.85 -8.65
C ILE A 68 5.87 -1.36 -8.78
N LYS A 69 6.38 -1.45 -10.01
CA LYS A 69 7.76 -1.91 -10.21
C LYS A 69 8.79 -0.98 -9.61
N PHE A 70 8.43 0.27 -9.32
CA PHE A 70 9.33 1.24 -8.70
C PHE A 70 9.18 1.33 -7.19
N LEU A 71 8.37 0.45 -6.59
CA LEU A 71 8.12 0.49 -5.14
C LEU A 71 9.41 0.31 -4.34
N ASP A 72 10.27 -0.63 -4.73
CA ASP A 72 11.51 -0.87 -3.99
C ASP A 72 12.42 0.35 -4.02
N ASP A 73 12.46 1.06 -5.15
CA ASP A 73 13.23 2.31 -5.26
C ASP A 73 12.65 3.38 -4.33
N TYR A 74 11.33 3.45 -4.23
CA TYR A 74 10.67 4.39 -3.33
C TYR A 74 11.03 4.09 -1.88
N ILE A 75 10.97 2.82 -1.49
CA ILE A 75 11.30 2.40 -0.13
C ILE A 75 12.75 2.77 0.19
N GLU A 76 13.66 2.49 -0.73
CA GLU A 76 15.08 2.74 -0.54
C GLU A 76 15.38 4.24 -0.39
N ASN A 77 14.70 5.07 -1.18
CA ASN A 77 15.00 6.50 -1.24
C ASN A 77 14.22 7.36 -0.27
N TYR A 78 13.04 6.93 0.16
CA TYR A 78 12.13 7.79 0.93
C TYR A 78 11.72 7.23 2.28
N CYS A 79 11.96 5.95 2.53
CA CYS A 79 11.65 5.35 3.82
C CYS A 79 12.92 5.22 4.65
N SER A 80 12.81 5.47 5.93
CA SER A 80 13.94 5.32 6.84
C SER A 80 14.34 3.85 6.94
N PHE A 81 15.61 3.61 7.15
CA PHE A 81 16.11 2.25 7.37
C PHE A 81 15.37 1.63 8.57
N GLY A 82 14.86 0.44 8.39
CA GLY A 82 14.11 -0.25 9.44
C GLY A 82 12.67 0.20 9.60
N SER A 83 12.17 1.07 8.73
CA SER A 83 10.76 1.46 8.74
C SER A 83 9.86 0.26 8.55
N LYS A 84 8.74 0.25 9.27
CA LYS A 84 7.72 -0.78 9.11
C LYS A 84 6.84 -0.44 7.92
N THR A 85 6.67 -1.40 7.01
CA THR A 85 5.89 -1.19 5.78
C THR A 85 4.95 -2.35 5.52
N PHE A 86 3.91 -2.08 4.75
CA PHE A 86 3.01 -3.13 4.27
C PHE A 86 2.54 -2.82 2.85
N LEU A 87 2.12 -3.84 2.15
CA LEU A 87 1.60 -3.68 0.79
C LEU A 87 0.32 -4.49 0.64
N LEU A 88 -0.73 -3.83 0.20
CA LEU A 88 -2.02 -4.44 -0.07
C LEU A 88 -2.26 -4.46 -1.57
N LYS A 89 -2.73 -5.59 -2.08
CA LYS A 89 -3.09 -5.74 -3.49
C LYS A 89 -4.61 -5.86 -3.60
N LYS A 90 -5.22 -5.00 -4.39
CA LYS A 90 -6.66 -5.06 -4.61
C LYS A 90 -7.00 -6.32 -5.42
N LEU A 91 -7.94 -7.09 -4.91
CA LEU A 91 -8.46 -8.26 -5.62
C LEU A 91 -9.74 -7.87 -6.35
N LYS A 92 -9.84 -8.36 -7.57
CA LYS A 92 -11.03 -8.08 -8.39
C LYS A 92 -12.09 -9.14 -8.19
#